data_d5dff0b6a9bf0913c13d344fa42934be
#
_entry.id   d5dff0b6a9bf0913c13d344fa42934be
#
_cell.length_a   1.000
_cell.length_b   1.000
_cell.length_c   1.000
_cell.angle_alpha   90.00
_cell.angle_beta   90.00
_cell.angle_gamma   90.00
#
_symmetry.space_group_name_H-M   'P 1'
#
loop_
_entity.id
_entity.type
_entity.pdbx_description
1 polymer ?
#
loop_
_entity_poly.entity_id
_entity_poly.type
_entity_poly.pdbx_seq_one_letter_code
_entity_poly.pdbx_strand_id
1 'polypeptide(L)'
;MKNVDFVVEESDRILLIEVKDPSDPRTTETARQSFVQNLKSKQFVNVTLVPKCRDSYTYLHLMADDRKPLVYIVILSLYEHTDRPDLFVGLQERLKLRLRKEGKKKWERQFVQDAVVLNISMWNRRFSYQADRRIS
;
A
#
# COMPACT_ATOMS: atom_id res chain seq x y z
N MET A 1 10.48 -12.04 -7.45
CA MET A 1 9.65 -10.84 -7.48
C MET A 1 8.91 -10.66 -6.18
N LYS A 2 8.86 -9.43 -5.70
CA LYS A 2 8.08 -9.08 -4.51
C LYS A 2 6.69 -8.66 -4.96
N ASN A 3 5.69 -9.47 -4.64
CA ASN A 3 4.31 -9.17 -5.04
C ASN A 3 3.51 -8.61 -3.87
N VAL A 4 2.47 -7.82 -4.18
CA VAL A 4 1.49 -7.39 -3.18
C VAL A 4 0.69 -8.59 -2.67
N ASP A 5 0.02 -8.41 -1.54
CA ASP A 5 -0.76 -9.49 -0.92
C ASP A 5 -2.00 -9.86 -1.72
N PHE A 6 -2.67 -8.86 -2.32
CA PHE A 6 -3.90 -9.10 -3.08
C PHE A 6 -3.93 -8.24 -4.33
N VAL A 7 -4.52 -8.80 -5.40
CA VAL A 7 -4.83 -8.08 -6.63
C VAL A 7 -6.32 -8.22 -6.86
N VAL A 8 -7.03 -7.10 -6.98
CA VAL A 8 -8.47 -7.07 -7.19
C VAL A 8 -8.77 -6.36 -8.49
N GLU A 9 -9.35 -7.06 -9.46
CA GLU A 9 -9.78 -6.44 -10.71
C GLU A 9 -11.20 -5.92 -10.56
N GLU A 10 -11.36 -4.62 -10.78
CA GLU A 10 -12.67 -3.97 -10.88
C GLU A 10 -12.98 -3.68 -12.34
N SER A 11 -14.19 -3.19 -12.62
CA SER A 11 -14.61 -2.92 -14.01
C SER A 11 -13.73 -1.88 -14.70
N ASP A 12 -13.24 -0.89 -13.95
CA ASP A 12 -12.53 0.28 -14.48
C ASP A 12 -11.11 0.44 -13.96
N ARG A 13 -10.65 -0.42 -13.04
CA ARG A 13 -9.32 -0.31 -12.46
C ARG A 13 -8.89 -1.63 -11.82
N ILE A 14 -7.60 -1.72 -11.49
CA ILE A 14 -7.02 -2.84 -10.76
C ILE A 14 -6.47 -2.31 -9.45
N LEU A 15 -6.82 -2.95 -8.34
CA LEU A 15 -6.31 -2.60 -7.02
C LEU A 15 -5.16 -3.54 -6.66
N LEU A 16 -4.02 -2.96 -6.35
CA LEU A 16 -2.88 -3.66 -5.76
C LEU A 16 -2.90 -3.39 -4.28
N ILE A 17 -3.05 -4.44 -3.46
CA ILE A 17 -3.30 -4.27 -2.03
C ILE A 17 -2.20 -4.93 -1.23
N GLU A 18 -1.56 -4.15 -0.38
CA GLU A 18 -0.55 -4.62 0.57
C GLU A 18 -1.06 -4.37 1.99
N VAL A 19 -1.06 -5.42 2.81
CA VAL A 19 -1.52 -5.34 4.20
C VAL A 19 -0.33 -5.45 5.14
N LYS A 20 -0.24 -4.52 6.09
CA LYS A 20 0.74 -4.56 7.19
C LYS A 20 -0.03 -4.55 8.50
N ASP A 21 0.09 -5.62 9.26
CA ASP A 21 -0.67 -5.82 10.49
C ASP A 21 0.23 -5.98 11.70
N PRO A 22 0.61 -4.87 12.35
CA PRO A 22 1.35 -4.94 13.63
C PRO A 22 0.41 -5.14 14.83
N SER A 23 -0.89 -5.25 14.62
CA SER A 23 -1.89 -5.37 15.68
C SER A 23 -2.15 -6.80 16.11
N ASP A 24 -1.35 -7.77 15.63
CA ASP A 24 -1.41 -9.16 16.08
C ASP A 24 -1.33 -9.19 17.61
N PRO A 25 -2.23 -9.91 18.30
CA PRO A 25 -2.20 -10.00 19.77
C PRO A 25 -0.90 -10.51 20.34
N ARG A 26 -0.11 -11.24 19.54
CA ARG A 26 1.20 -11.76 19.95
C ARG A 26 2.30 -10.71 19.82
N THR A 27 2.01 -9.57 19.17
CA THR A 27 3.00 -8.51 18.98
C THR A 27 3.18 -7.73 20.27
N THR A 28 4.42 -7.57 20.72
CA THR A 28 4.75 -6.82 21.92
C THR A 28 4.59 -5.32 21.68
N GLU A 29 4.44 -4.55 22.77
CA GLU A 29 4.41 -3.09 22.70
C GLU A 29 5.68 -2.52 22.06
N THR A 30 6.83 -3.09 22.41
CA THR A 30 8.11 -2.69 21.82
C THR A 30 8.11 -2.90 20.30
N ALA A 31 7.59 -4.03 19.84
CA ALA A 31 7.51 -4.32 18.41
C ALA A 31 6.57 -3.35 17.69
N ARG A 32 5.45 -2.98 18.32
CA ARG A 32 4.54 -1.98 17.76
C ARG A 32 5.17 -0.61 17.65
N GLN A 33 5.90 -0.19 18.68
CA GLN A 33 6.62 1.09 18.67
C GLN A 33 7.69 1.10 17.58
N SER A 34 8.43 0.00 17.44
CA SER A 34 9.42 -0.15 16.37
C SER A 34 8.77 -0.05 14.99
N PHE A 35 7.60 -0.66 14.81
CA PHE A 35 6.87 -0.58 13.56
C PHE A 35 6.44 0.86 13.25
N VAL A 36 5.91 1.59 14.25
CA VAL A 36 5.53 2.99 14.08
C VAL A 36 6.74 3.84 13.67
N GLN A 37 7.89 3.62 14.30
CA GLN A 37 9.11 4.32 13.94
C GLN A 37 9.55 3.96 12.51
N ASN A 38 9.42 2.69 12.13
CA ASN A 38 9.76 2.23 10.80
C ASN A 38 8.88 2.91 9.73
N LEU A 39 7.61 3.15 10.01
CA LEU A 39 6.71 3.85 9.08
C LEU A 39 7.23 5.24 8.72
N LYS A 40 7.98 5.88 9.61
CA LYS A 40 8.55 7.20 9.39
C LYS A 40 9.85 7.16 8.61
N SER A 41 10.44 5.98 8.41
CA SER A 41 11.72 5.84 7.74
C SER A 41 11.55 5.84 6.23
N LYS A 42 12.59 6.31 5.53
CA LYS A 42 12.63 6.25 4.07
C LYS A 42 12.69 4.81 3.56
N GLN A 43 13.27 3.90 4.35
CA GLN A 43 13.44 2.52 3.94
C GLN A 43 12.12 1.77 3.85
N PHE A 44 11.14 2.09 4.70
CA PHE A 44 9.85 1.44 4.63
C PHE A 44 9.19 1.68 3.27
N VAL A 45 9.21 2.92 2.79
CA VAL A 45 8.69 3.25 1.47
C VAL A 45 9.59 2.66 0.38
N ASN A 46 10.89 2.94 0.43
CA ASN A 46 11.79 2.65 -0.68
C ASN A 46 12.12 1.16 -0.83
N VAL A 47 12.19 0.42 0.27
CA VAL A 47 12.63 -0.99 0.26
C VAL A 47 11.45 -1.94 0.38
N THR A 48 10.40 -1.57 1.10
CA THR A 48 9.27 -2.44 1.35
C THR A 48 8.09 -2.19 0.42
N LEU A 49 7.59 -0.95 0.39
CA LEU A 49 6.33 -0.67 -0.32
C LEU A 49 6.50 -0.48 -1.82
N VAL A 50 7.46 0.32 -2.24
CA VAL A 50 7.66 0.62 -3.67
C VAL A 50 8.03 -0.62 -4.48
N PRO A 51 8.98 -1.46 -4.03
CA PRO A 51 9.32 -2.68 -4.79
C PRO A 51 8.14 -3.62 -4.98
N LYS A 52 7.27 -3.76 -4.00
CA LYS A 52 6.09 -4.63 -4.12
C LYS A 52 5.12 -4.12 -5.19
N CYS A 53 4.89 -2.83 -5.22
CA CYS A 53 4.04 -2.21 -6.23
C CYS A 53 4.66 -2.35 -7.62
N ARG A 54 5.94 -2.02 -7.75
CA ARG A 54 6.66 -2.07 -9.02
C ARG A 54 6.76 -3.48 -9.58
N ASP A 55 7.07 -4.46 -8.72
CA ASP A 55 7.18 -5.85 -9.16
C ASP A 55 5.82 -6.41 -9.57
N SER A 56 4.76 -6.05 -8.86
CA SER A 56 3.40 -6.45 -9.23
C SER A 56 2.96 -5.83 -10.55
N TYR A 57 3.28 -4.57 -10.77
CA TYR A 57 3.05 -3.92 -12.07
C TYR A 57 3.80 -4.65 -13.18
N THR A 58 5.08 -4.95 -12.96
CA THR A 58 5.92 -5.65 -13.93
C THR A 58 5.32 -7.00 -14.29
N TYR A 59 4.86 -7.76 -13.29
CA TYR A 59 4.21 -9.05 -13.53
C TYR A 59 2.96 -8.88 -14.38
N LEU A 60 2.08 -7.95 -14.03
CA LEU A 60 0.84 -7.71 -14.78
C LEU A 60 1.15 -7.26 -16.21
N HIS A 61 2.15 -6.42 -16.39
CA HIS A 61 2.55 -5.96 -17.71
C HIS A 61 3.06 -7.10 -18.58
N LEU A 62 3.90 -7.96 -18.02
CA LEU A 62 4.45 -9.11 -18.73
C LEU A 62 3.37 -10.15 -19.06
N MET A 63 2.33 -10.23 -18.24
CA MET A 63 1.18 -11.12 -18.49
C MET A 63 0.10 -10.46 -19.35
N ALA A 64 0.33 -9.23 -19.82
CA ALA A 64 -0.64 -8.44 -20.60
C ALA A 64 -1.95 -8.19 -19.84
N ASP A 65 -1.89 -8.07 -18.52
CA ASP A 65 -3.05 -7.84 -17.65
C ASP A 65 -3.10 -6.42 -17.09
N ASP A 66 -2.34 -5.48 -17.68
CA ASP A 66 -2.25 -4.09 -17.21
C ASP A 66 -3.08 -3.11 -18.06
N ARG A 67 -4.21 -3.57 -18.60
CA ARG A 67 -5.06 -2.76 -19.48
C ARG A 67 -5.81 -1.67 -18.75
N LYS A 68 -6.05 -1.85 -17.45
CA LYS A 68 -6.79 -0.91 -16.62
C LYS A 68 -5.81 -0.13 -15.73
N PRO A 69 -6.17 1.10 -15.32
CA PRO A 69 -5.35 1.85 -14.37
C PRO A 69 -5.15 1.07 -13.07
N LEU A 70 -3.96 1.18 -12.50
CA LEU A 70 -3.61 0.54 -11.25
C LEU A 70 -3.71 1.56 -10.11
N VAL A 71 -4.30 1.14 -9.00
CA VAL A 71 -4.31 1.91 -7.74
C VAL A 71 -3.65 1.06 -6.67
N TYR A 72 -2.66 1.62 -6.00
CA TYR A 72 -1.94 0.95 -4.92
C TYR A 72 -2.57 1.31 -3.59
N ILE A 73 -3.00 0.30 -2.84
CA ILE A 73 -3.64 0.50 -1.55
C ILE A 73 -2.80 -0.20 -0.48
N VAL A 74 -2.30 0.56 0.48
CA VAL A 74 -1.58 0.03 1.64
C VAL A 74 -2.51 0.12 2.84
N ILE A 75 -2.79 -1.02 3.45
CA ILE A 75 -3.66 -1.10 4.62
C ILE A 75 -2.78 -1.35 5.84
N LEU A 76 -2.82 -0.42 6.78
CA LEU A 76 -2.10 -0.52 8.04
C LEU A 76 -3.09 -0.82 9.15
N SER A 77 -2.94 -1.98 9.77
CA SER A 77 -3.82 -2.36 10.88
C SER A 77 -3.24 -1.86 12.19
N LEU A 78 -3.34 -0.54 12.42
CA LEU A 78 -2.83 0.14 13.62
C LEU A 78 -4.01 0.63 14.46
N TYR A 79 -4.81 -0.29 15.00
CA TYR A 79 -6.01 0.12 15.72
C TYR A 79 -5.71 0.97 16.96
N GLU A 80 -4.53 0.84 17.56
CA GLU A 80 -4.12 1.67 18.69
C GLU A 80 -3.73 3.09 18.28
N HIS A 81 -3.59 3.33 16.97
CA HIS A 81 -3.19 4.61 16.40
C HIS A 81 -4.16 5.08 15.33
N THR A 82 -5.43 4.64 15.40
CA THR A 82 -6.43 4.98 14.37
C THR A 82 -6.76 6.46 14.34
N ASP A 83 -6.46 7.19 15.42
CA ASP A 83 -6.66 8.62 15.54
C ASP A 83 -5.42 9.44 15.10
N ARG A 84 -4.47 8.80 14.45
CA ARG A 84 -3.24 9.45 13.96
C ARG A 84 -3.29 9.67 12.45
N PRO A 85 -4.18 10.56 11.94
CA PRO A 85 -4.30 10.77 10.49
C PRO A 85 -3.03 11.35 9.87
N ASP A 86 -2.26 12.12 10.64
CA ASP A 86 -0.99 12.69 10.19
C ASP A 86 0.00 11.62 9.74
N LEU A 87 0.03 10.47 10.43
CA LEU A 87 0.92 9.37 10.12
C LEU A 87 0.58 8.78 8.74
N PHE A 88 -0.71 8.57 8.48
CA PHE A 88 -1.18 8.02 7.21
C PHE A 88 -0.97 9.00 6.06
N VAL A 89 -1.30 10.27 6.26
CA VAL A 89 -1.14 11.28 5.23
C VAL A 89 0.34 11.45 4.86
N GLY A 90 1.22 11.52 5.86
CA GLY A 90 2.66 11.65 5.62
C GLY A 90 3.22 10.47 4.85
N LEU A 91 2.84 9.25 5.22
CA LEU A 91 3.28 8.05 4.53
C LEU A 91 2.76 8.02 3.10
N GLN A 92 1.49 8.36 2.90
CA GLN A 92 0.87 8.38 1.58
C GLN A 92 1.57 9.35 0.64
N GLU A 93 1.88 10.55 1.11
CA GLU A 93 2.57 11.54 0.28
C GLU A 93 3.98 11.08 -0.11
N ARG A 94 4.73 10.50 0.83
CA ARG A 94 6.06 9.96 0.53
C ARG A 94 5.97 8.82 -0.47
N LEU A 95 4.98 7.95 -0.32
CA LEU A 95 4.77 6.83 -1.23
C LEU A 95 4.45 7.32 -2.64
N LYS A 96 3.53 8.28 -2.78
CA LYS A 96 3.18 8.85 -4.07
C LYS A 96 4.39 9.46 -4.77
N LEU A 97 5.17 10.24 -4.04
CA LEU A 97 6.36 10.88 -4.61
C LEU A 97 7.38 9.85 -5.08
N ARG A 98 7.58 8.79 -4.31
CA ARG A 98 8.58 7.78 -4.63
C ARG A 98 8.17 6.89 -5.79
N LEU A 99 6.88 6.64 -5.95
CA LEU A 99 6.36 5.85 -7.07
C LEU A 99 6.51 6.55 -8.41
N ARG A 100 6.71 7.87 -8.43
CA ARG A 100 6.83 8.66 -9.66
C ARG A 100 8.25 8.73 -10.20
N LYS A 101 9.25 8.19 -9.47
CA LYS A 101 10.64 8.35 -9.86
C LYS A 101 11.48 7.16 -9.44
N GLU A 102 12.60 7.00 -10.12
CA GLU A 102 13.69 6.11 -9.71
C GLU A 102 14.92 6.96 -9.44
N GLY A 103 15.41 6.91 -8.20
CA GLY A 103 16.48 7.82 -7.77
C GLY A 103 16.05 9.27 -7.90
N LYS A 104 16.80 10.05 -8.69
CA LYS A 104 16.49 11.47 -8.95
C LYS A 104 15.70 11.67 -10.23
N LYS A 105 15.48 10.62 -11.01
CA LYS A 105 14.85 10.72 -12.32
C LYS A 105 13.38 10.33 -12.24
N LYS A 106 12.51 11.18 -12.78
CA LYS A 106 11.09 10.86 -12.88
C LYS A 106 10.83 9.85 -13.99
N TRP A 107 9.87 8.95 -13.77
CA TRP A 107 9.37 8.10 -14.83
C TRP A 107 8.67 8.96 -15.88
N GLU A 108 8.87 8.64 -17.16
CA GLU A 108 8.16 9.33 -18.25
C GLU A 108 6.69 8.95 -18.29
N ARG A 109 6.37 7.74 -17.84
CA ARG A 109 4.99 7.27 -17.73
C ARG A 109 4.71 6.88 -16.30
N GLN A 110 3.54 7.25 -15.82
CA GLN A 110 3.08 6.88 -14.50
C GLN A 110 2.51 5.46 -14.55
N PHE A 111 3.10 4.52 -13.80
CA PHE A 111 2.64 3.14 -13.82
C PHE A 111 1.54 2.87 -12.80
N VAL A 112 1.34 3.76 -11.86
CA VAL A 112 0.26 3.69 -10.87
C VAL A 112 -0.51 5.00 -10.92
N GLN A 113 -1.83 4.90 -11.07
CA GLN A 113 -2.68 6.10 -11.14
C GLN A 113 -2.73 6.85 -9.82
N ASP A 114 -2.81 6.11 -8.71
CA ASP A 114 -2.88 6.69 -7.37
C ASP A 114 -2.36 5.69 -6.34
N ALA A 115 -2.00 6.19 -5.18
CA ALA A 115 -1.60 5.38 -4.04
C ALA A 115 -2.26 5.96 -2.78
N VAL A 116 -2.88 5.11 -1.98
CA VAL A 116 -3.54 5.52 -0.75
C VAL A 116 -3.10 4.64 0.40
N VAL A 117 -3.05 5.23 1.59
CA VAL A 117 -2.72 4.52 2.83
C VAL A 117 -3.94 4.60 3.74
N LEU A 118 -4.49 3.46 4.12
CA LEU A 118 -5.74 3.36 4.88
C LEU A 118 -5.55 2.48 6.11
N ASN A 119 -6.36 2.69 7.13
CA ASN A 119 -6.56 1.68 8.17
C ASN A 119 -7.74 0.77 7.78
N ILE A 120 -8.03 -0.26 8.58
CA ILE A 120 -9.10 -1.22 8.27
C ILE A 120 -10.46 -0.50 8.24
N SER A 121 -10.71 0.41 9.15
CA SER A 121 -11.97 1.16 9.20
C SER A 121 -12.19 1.98 7.94
N MET A 122 -11.15 2.67 7.46
CA MET A 122 -11.21 3.46 6.23
C MET A 122 -11.40 2.56 5.01
N TRP A 123 -10.73 1.41 4.98
CA TRP A 123 -10.92 0.41 3.94
C TRP A 123 -12.38 -0.05 3.88
N ASN A 124 -12.94 -0.43 5.04
CA ASN A 124 -14.31 -0.91 5.11
C ASN A 124 -15.33 0.13 4.62
N ARG A 125 -15.11 1.41 4.93
CA ARG A 125 -16.02 2.47 4.47
C ARG A 125 -15.96 2.68 2.97
N ARG A 126 -14.76 2.60 2.37
CA ARG A 126 -14.56 2.86 0.93
C ARG A 126 -14.83 1.63 0.08
N PHE A 127 -14.58 0.44 0.61
CA PHE A 127 -14.61 -0.82 -0.15
C PHE A 127 -15.39 -1.90 0.59
N SER A 128 -16.51 -1.54 1.23
CA SER A 128 -17.26 -2.45 2.10
C SER A 128 -17.64 -3.77 1.42
N TYR A 129 -18.03 -3.72 0.15
CA TYR A 129 -18.39 -4.91 -0.61
C TYR A 129 -17.20 -5.84 -0.89
N GLN A 130 -15.97 -5.31 -0.82
CA GLN A 130 -14.74 -6.08 -1.05
C GLN A 130 -14.12 -6.55 0.26
N ALA A 131 -14.30 -5.81 1.35
CA ALA A 131 -13.75 -6.16 2.66
C ALA A 131 -14.22 -7.55 3.09
N ASP A 132 -15.50 -7.84 2.92
CA ASP A 132 -16.08 -9.13 3.27
C ASP A 132 -15.47 -10.29 2.49
N ARG A 133 -15.01 -10.03 1.27
CA ARG A 133 -14.45 -11.04 0.37
C ARG A 133 -12.96 -11.22 0.50
N ARG A 134 -12.23 -10.18 0.94
CA ARG A 134 -10.77 -10.13 0.81
C ARG A 134 -10.03 -10.06 2.12
N ILE A 135 -10.56 -9.31 3.09
CA ILE A 135 -9.86 -9.00 4.33
C ILE A 135 -10.52 -9.65 5.55
N SER A 136 -11.80 -9.89 5.47
CA SER A 136 -12.57 -10.46 6.59
C SER A 136 -12.11 -11.86 6.98
#